data_b19214ef1fa20cbd5cb71d2fd9c458ca
#
_entry.id   b19214ef1fa20cbd5cb71d2fd9c458ca
#
_cell.length_a   1.000
_cell.length_b   1.000
_cell.length_c   1.000
_cell.angle_alpha   90.00
_cell.angle_beta   90.00
_cell.angle_gamma   90.00
#
_symmetry.space_group_name_H-M   'P 1'
#
loop_
_entity.id
_entity.type
_entity.pdbx_description
1 polymer ?
#
loop_
_entity_poly.entity_id
_entity_poly.type
_entity_poly.pdbx_seq_one_letter_code
_entity_poly.pdbx_strand_id
1 'polypeptide(L)'
;MKLLLDTCVWGGAKAQLTSAGHEVVWAGDWSEDPGDQKLLGIAAREVRVLVTLDKDFGELAVLYNVPHAGIIRLVGFRSVRQAEVCGRILAGYEKELAAGALITVEPGRVRIRPSSSAA
;
A
#
# COMPACT_ATOMS: atom_id res chain seq x y z
N MET A 1 -11.26 2.60 -3.43
CA MET A 1 -10.75 1.54 -2.54
C MET A 1 -10.39 2.13 -1.18
N LYS A 2 -10.29 1.31 -0.17
CA LYS A 2 -9.82 1.71 1.16
C LYS A 2 -8.31 1.58 1.24
N LEU A 3 -7.62 2.63 1.64
CA LEU A 3 -6.16 2.69 1.66
C LEU A 3 -5.64 3.09 3.03
N LEU A 4 -4.47 2.56 3.39
CA LEU A 4 -3.67 3.04 4.50
C LEU A 4 -2.29 3.40 3.96
N LEU A 5 -1.92 4.67 4.05
CA LEU A 5 -0.62 5.16 3.61
C LEU A 5 0.36 5.13 4.78
N ASP A 6 1.51 4.49 4.57
CA ASP A 6 2.60 4.46 5.54
C ASP A 6 3.14 5.87 5.80
N THR A 7 3.79 6.07 6.95
CA THR A 7 4.36 7.35 7.36
C THR A 7 5.35 7.92 6.34
N CYS A 8 6.08 7.07 5.61
CA CYS A 8 7.06 7.48 4.61
C CYS A 8 6.44 7.98 3.31
N VAL A 9 5.14 7.73 3.08
CA VAL A 9 4.46 8.23 1.89
C VAL A 9 4.22 9.73 2.01
N TRP A 10 4.41 10.45 0.88
CA TRP A 10 4.19 11.88 0.84
C TRP A 10 2.79 12.27 1.33
N GLY A 11 2.71 13.20 2.29
CA GLY A 11 1.44 13.58 2.89
C GLY A 11 0.42 14.14 1.92
N GLY A 12 0.86 14.80 0.85
CA GLY A 12 -0.04 15.31 -0.19
C GLY A 12 -0.79 14.21 -0.95
N ALA A 13 -0.31 12.97 -0.88
CA ALA A 13 -0.97 11.85 -1.54
C ALA A 13 -2.36 11.57 -0.93
N LYS A 14 -2.55 11.80 0.35
CA LYS A 14 -3.85 11.61 1.01
C LYS A 14 -4.95 12.44 0.33
N ALA A 15 -4.71 13.75 0.16
CA ALA A 15 -5.70 14.62 -0.45
C ALA A 15 -5.97 14.24 -1.91
N GLN A 16 -4.92 13.95 -2.66
CA GLN A 16 -5.03 13.61 -4.08
C GLN A 16 -5.80 12.31 -4.30
N LEU A 17 -5.51 11.27 -3.52
CA LEU A 17 -6.19 9.99 -3.62
C LEU A 17 -7.63 10.08 -3.10
N THR A 18 -7.88 10.86 -2.07
CA THR A 18 -9.23 11.13 -1.57
C THR A 18 -10.07 11.81 -2.66
N SER A 19 -9.50 12.79 -3.35
CA SER A 19 -10.19 13.47 -4.47
C SER A 19 -10.50 12.52 -5.62
N ALA A 20 -9.71 11.45 -5.78
CA ALA A 20 -9.94 10.44 -6.80
C ALA A 20 -11.00 9.39 -6.39
N GLY A 21 -11.60 9.53 -5.21
CA GLY A 21 -12.69 8.66 -4.76
C GLY A 21 -12.29 7.54 -3.82
N HIS A 22 -11.04 7.52 -3.35
CA HIS A 22 -10.59 6.51 -2.40
C HIS A 22 -10.81 6.95 -0.95
N GLU A 23 -11.03 5.99 -0.06
CA GLU A 23 -11.10 6.23 1.37
C GLU A 23 -9.69 6.06 1.96
N VAL A 24 -9.05 7.16 2.36
CA VAL A 24 -7.63 7.19 2.66
C VAL A 24 -7.37 7.54 4.13
N VAL A 25 -6.58 6.70 4.79
CA VAL A 25 -5.99 7.00 6.10
C VAL A 25 -4.48 7.11 5.88
N TRP A 26 -3.86 8.14 6.45
CA TRP A 26 -2.42 8.32 6.41
C TRP A 26 -1.84 8.19 7.81
N ALA A 27 -0.94 7.24 8.02
CA ALA A 27 -0.32 7.01 9.32
C ALA A 27 0.52 8.20 9.80
N GLY A 28 0.94 9.07 8.88
CA GLY A 28 1.63 10.32 9.20
C GLY A 28 0.78 11.33 9.96
N ASP A 29 -0.56 11.19 9.94
CA ASP A 29 -1.47 12.02 10.73
C ASP A 29 -1.56 11.57 12.19
N TRP A 30 -1.06 10.39 12.52
CA TRP A 30 -1.14 9.85 13.87
C TRP A 30 -0.08 10.45 14.77
N SER A 31 -0.36 10.52 16.07
CA SER A 31 0.57 11.07 17.06
C SER A 31 1.82 10.20 17.25
N GLU A 32 1.70 8.90 16.99
CA GLU A 32 2.79 7.94 17.13
C GLU A 32 2.83 6.99 15.95
N ASP A 33 4.04 6.60 15.54
CA ASP A 33 4.25 5.55 14.56
C ASP A 33 4.10 4.20 15.27
N PRO A 34 3.13 3.35 14.88
CA PRO A 34 2.91 2.06 15.57
C PRO A 34 3.98 1.01 15.25
N GLY A 35 4.82 1.25 14.23
CA GLY A 35 5.74 0.26 13.72
C GLY A 35 5.10 -0.63 12.66
N ASP A 36 5.95 -1.27 11.86
CA ASP A 36 5.53 -1.97 10.64
C ASP A 36 4.53 -3.10 10.89
N GLN A 37 4.78 -3.94 11.88
CA GLN A 37 3.92 -5.09 12.13
C GLN A 37 2.51 -4.66 12.58
N LYS A 38 2.43 -3.68 13.46
CA LYS A 38 1.12 -3.15 13.90
C LYS A 38 0.41 -2.44 12.77
N LEU A 39 1.14 -1.68 11.95
CA LEU A 39 0.56 -0.97 10.82
C LEU A 39 -0.06 -1.95 9.82
N LEU A 40 0.66 -3.02 9.50
CA LEU A 40 0.15 -4.06 8.60
C LEU A 40 -1.08 -4.73 9.20
N GLY A 41 -1.08 -4.99 10.52
CA GLY A 41 -2.23 -5.55 11.23
C GLY A 41 -3.47 -4.66 11.18
N ILE A 42 -3.28 -3.35 11.34
CA ILE A 42 -4.38 -2.38 11.23
C ILE A 42 -4.96 -2.41 9.82
N ALA A 43 -4.12 -2.37 8.81
CA ALA A 43 -4.55 -2.43 7.42
C ALA A 43 -5.36 -3.70 7.14
N ALA A 44 -4.90 -4.85 7.64
CA ALA A 44 -5.58 -6.13 7.46
C ALA A 44 -6.97 -6.12 8.11
N ARG A 45 -7.05 -5.67 9.37
CA ARG A 45 -8.33 -5.63 10.11
C ARG A 45 -9.35 -4.72 9.46
N GLU A 46 -8.90 -3.58 8.92
CA GLU A 46 -9.79 -2.61 8.28
C GLU A 46 -9.98 -2.89 6.81
N VAL A 47 -9.38 -3.94 6.28
CA VAL A 47 -9.41 -4.31 4.86
C VAL A 47 -8.96 -3.15 3.99
N ARG A 48 -7.80 -2.58 4.33
CA ARG A 48 -7.18 -1.49 3.58
C ARG A 48 -5.95 -1.98 2.83
N VAL A 49 -5.78 -1.52 1.60
CA VAL A 49 -4.53 -1.72 0.87
C VAL A 49 -3.47 -0.84 1.52
N LEU A 50 -2.35 -1.43 1.92
CA LEU A 50 -1.24 -0.67 2.46
C LEU A 50 -0.38 -0.12 1.33
N VAL A 51 -0.10 1.18 1.34
CA VAL A 51 0.80 1.83 0.40
C VAL A 51 2.05 2.26 1.16
N THR A 52 3.21 1.82 0.69
CA THR A 52 4.49 2.06 1.37
C THR A 52 5.63 2.24 0.37
N LEU A 53 6.75 2.78 0.85
CA LEU A 53 8.02 2.83 0.10
C LEU A 53 9.01 1.77 0.63
N ASP A 54 8.67 1.12 1.75
CA ASP A 54 9.58 0.26 2.51
C ASP A 54 9.43 -1.21 2.11
N LYS A 55 10.56 -1.87 1.86
CA LYS A 55 10.61 -3.30 1.52
C LYS A 55 10.24 -4.21 2.69
N ASP A 56 10.32 -3.72 3.93
CA ASP A 56 10.11 -4.53 5.12
C ASP A 56 8.70 -5.11 5.22
N PHE A 57 7.70 -4.43 4.68
CA PHE A 57 6.33 -4.95 4.62
C PHE A 57 6.23 -6.19 3.73
N GLY A 58 6.97 -6.20 2.63
CA GLY A 58 7.06 -7.38 1.77
C GLY A 58 7.66 -8.57 2.50
N GLU A 59 8.69 -8.35 3.30
CA GLU A 59 9.29 -9.40 4.12
C GLU A 59 8.30 -9.94 5.15
N LEU A 60 7.57 -9.07 5.84
CA LEU A 60 6.55 -9.49 6.80
C LEU A 60 5.49 -10.37 6.12
N ALA A 61 5.01 -9.96 4.96
CA ALA A 61 3.98 -10.69 4.25
C ALA A 61 4.46 -12.02 3.69
N VAL A 62 5.66 -12.06 3.11
CA VAL A 62 6.17 -13.22 2.38
C VAL A 62 6.91 -14.19 3.28
N LEU A 63 7.87 -13.70 4.09
CA LEU A 63 8.71 -14.55 4.92
C LEU A 63 8.01 -14.96 6.22
N TYR A 64 7.25 -14.06 6.81
CA TYR A 64 6.59 -14.30 8.09
C TYR A 64 5.09 -14.54 7.97
N ASN A 65 4.60 -14.53 6.74
CA ASN A 65 3.19 -14.85 6.42
C ASN A 65 2.19 -13.99 7.23
N VAL A 66 2.52 -12.74 7.49
CA VAL A 66 1.64 -11.82 8.20
C VAL A 66 0.45 -11.47 7.29
N PRO A 67 -0.79 -11.61 7.77
CA PRO A 67 -1.96 -11.30 6.94
C PRO A 67 -2.01 -9.83 6.52
N HIS A 68 -2.49 -9.59 5.30
CA HIS A 68 -2.72 -8.24 4.78
C HIS A 68 -3.83 -8.25 3.73
N ALA A 69 -4.33 -7.07 3.40
CA ALA A 69 -5.42 -6.90 2.44
C ALA A 69 -4.92 -6.33 1.09
N GLY A 70 -3.66 -6.58 0.78
CA GLY A 70 -3.00 -6.05 -0.41
C GLY A 70 -1.95 -5.00 -0.02
N ILE A 71 -0.85 -4.97 -0.75
CA ILE A 71 0.25 -4.03 -0.50
C ILE A 71 0.71 -3.44 -1.84
N ILE A 72 0.88 -2.11 -1.89
CA ILE A 72 1.54 -1.41 -2.98
C ILE A 72 2.84 -0.83 -2.43
N ARG A 73 3.96 -1.23 -3.02
CA ARG A 73 5.26 -0.64 -2.72
C ARG A 73 5.71 0.20 -3.89
N LEU A 74 5.99 1.49 -3.63
CA LEU A 74 6.48 2.44 -4.63
C LEU A 74 7.99 2.60 -4.48
N VAL A 75 8.73 2.42 -5.56
CA VAL A 75 10.20 2.49 -5.56
C VAL A 75 10.68 3.48 -6.61
N GLY A 76 11.47 4.46 -6.18
CA GLY A 76 12.14 5.37 -7.12
C GLY A 76 11.30 6.49 -7.66
N PHE A 77 10.20 6.85 -7.01
CA PHE A 77 9.34 7.97 -7.44
C PHE A 77 9.53 9.19 -6.54
N ARG A 78 9.57 10.37 -7.16
CA ARG A 78 9.56 11.64 -6.42
C ARG A 78 8.25 11.76 -5.65
N SER A 79 8.29 12.48 -4.52
CA SER A 79 7.13 12.62 -3.63
C SER A 79 5.84 12.99 -4.36
N VAL A 80 5.90 14.01 -5.22
CA VAL A 80 4.73 14.50 -5.96
C VAL A 80 4.17 13.49 -6.96
N ARG A 81 4.96 12.48 -7.37
CA ARG A 81 4.54 11.44 -8.29
C ARG A 81 3.88 10.26 -7.60
N GLN A 82 4.07 10.13 -6.29
CA GLN A 82 3.60 8.95 -5.55
C GLN A 82 2.10 8.74 -5.67
N ALA A 83 1.32 9.81 -5.52
CA ALA A 83 -0.14 9.71 -5.61
C ALA A 83 -0.61 9.34 -7.00
N GLU A 84 -0.02 9.94 -8.05
CA GLU A 84 -0.36 9.64 -9.43
C GLU A 84 -0.08 8.18 -9.77
N VAL A 85 1.10 7.70 -9.41
CA VAL A 85 1.50 6.32 -9.68
C VAL A 85 0.60 5.35 -8.90
N CYS A 86 0.36 5.63 -7.62
CA CYS A 86 -0.54 4.83 -6.80
C CYS A 86 -1.94 4.75 -7.41
N GLY A 87 -2.48 5.87 -7.85
CA GLY A 87 -3.80 5.91 -8.50
C GLY A 87 -3.88 5.06 -9.76
N ARG A 88 -2.83 5.04 -10.57
CA ARG A 88 -2.77 4.18 -11.76
C ARG A 88 -2.79 2.70 -11.40
N ILE A 89 -2.05 2.32 -10.37
CA ILE A 89 -2.02 0.93 -9.90
C ILE A 89 -3.39 0.52 -9.36
N LEU A 90 -4.02 1.36 -8.56
CA LEU A 90 -5.35 1.09 -8.03
C LEU A 90 -6.37 0.88 -9.14
N ALA A 91 -6.32 1.68 -10.19
CA ALA A 91 -7.24 1.57 -11.33
C ALA A 91 -6.95 0.35 -12.19
N GLY A 92 -5.69 0.01 -12.41
CA GLY A 92 -5.29 -1.06 -13.32
C GLY A 92 -5.26 -2.44 -12.70
N TYR A 93 -5.10 -2.54 -11.38
CA TYR A 93 -4.89 -3.82 -10.69
C TYR A 93 -5.85 -4.01 -9.51
N GLU A 94 -7.05 -3.49 -9.63
CA GLU A 94 -8.07 -3.57 -8.57
C GLU A 94 -8.38 -5.00 -8.17
N LYS A 95 -8.51 -5.91 -9.13
CA LYS A 95 -8.81 -7.32 -8.87
C LYS A 95 -7.68 -8.01 -8.12
N GLU A 96 -6.44 -7.78 -8.55
CA GLU A 96 -5.26 -8.35 -7.93
C GLU A 96 -5.12 -7.87 -6.49
N LEU A 97 -5.35 -6.58 -6.25
CA LEU A 97 -5.30 -6.00 -4.91
C LEU A 97 -6.42 -6.54 -4.01
N ALA A 98 -7.63 -6.66 -4.55
CA ALA A 98 -8.76 -7.22 -3.80
C ALA A 98 -8.50 -8.68 -3.41
N ALA A 99 -7.72 -9.41 -4.22
CA ALA A 99 -7.30 -10.77 -3.92
C ALA A 99 -6.08 -10.85 -2.98
N GLY A 100 -5.57 -9.70 -2.52
CA GLY A 100 -4.46 -9.67 -1.57
C GLY A 100 -3.07 -9.69 -2.18
N ALA A 101 -2.91 -9.24 -3.42
CA ALA A 101 -1.61 -9.20 -4.08
C ALA A 101 -0.66 -8.19 -3.43
N LEU A 102 0.64 -8.46 -3.56
CA LEU A 102 1.70 -7.50 -3.27
C LEU A 102 2.23 -6.98 -4.60
N ILE A 103 2.12 -5.67 -4.83
CA ILE A 103 2.53 -5.04 -6.09
C ILE A 103 3.69 -4.10 -5.82
N THR A 104 4.83 -4.33 -6.49
CA THR A 104 5.99 -3.45 -6.43
C THR A 104 6.07 -2.67 -7.73
N VAL A 105 6.13 -1.35 -7.62
CA VAL A 105 6.11 -0.44 -8.76
C VAL A 105 7.40 0.35 -8.81
N GLU A 106 8.10 0.26 -9.93
CA GLU A 106 9.29 1.05 -10.25
C GLU A 106 9.04 1.79 -11.56
N PRO A 107 9.80 2.85 -11.88
CA PRO A 107 9.70 3.45 -13.21
C PRO A 107 9.91 2.39 -14.30
N GLY A 108 8.88 2.21 -15.15
CA GLY A 108 8.93 1.25 -16.26
C GLY A 108 8.74 -0.21 -15.88
N ARG A 109 8.43 -0.53 -14.62
CA ARG A 109 8.27 -1.94 -14.21
C ARG A 109 7.24 -2.10 -13.10
N VAL A 110 6.33 -3.04 -13.29
CA VAL A 110 5.36 -3.46 -12.27
C VAL A 110 5.55 -4.95 -12.02
N ARG A 111 5.74 -5.34 -10.77
CA ARG A 111 5.83 -6.75 -10.36
C ARG A 111 4.66 -7.07 -9.45
N ILE A 112 3.98 -8.16 -9.76
CA ILE A 112 2.81 -8.61 -8.99
C ILE A 112 3.12 -9.96 -8.36
N ARG A 113 2.99 -10.01 -7.03
CA ARG A 113 3.05 -11.26 -6.29
C ARG A 113 1.65 -11.59 -5.79
N PRO A 114 1.01 -12.64 -6.33
CA PRO A 114 -0.33 -13.05 -5.87
C PRO A 114 -0.32 -13.46 -4.39
N SER A 115 -1.48 -13.41 -3.75
CA SER A 115 -1.61 -13.88 -2.39
C SER A 115 -1.32 -15.38 -2.31
N SER A 116 -0.49 -15.78 -1.33
CA SER A 116 -0.17 -17.19 -1.11
C SER A 116 -1.33 -17.98 -0.52
N SER A 117 -2.34 -17.30 0.03
CA SER A 117 -3.52 -17.96 0.61
C SER A 117 -4.51 -18.45 -0.45
N ALA A 118 -4.27 -18.16 -1.72
CA ALA A 118 -5.12 -18.60 -2.83
C ALA A 118 -4.91 -20.07 -3.21
N ALA A 119 -4.00 -20.74 -2.56
CA ALA A 119 -3.73 -22.15 -2.84
C ALA A 119 -4.83 -23.06 -2.31
#